data_bd927aa0f2b59b918297586e67e11dc0
#
_entry.id   bd927aa0f2b59b918297586e67e11dc0
#
_cell.length_a   1.000
_cell.length_b   1.000
_cell.length_c   1.000
_cell.angle_alpha   90.00
_cell.angle_beta   90.00
_cell.angle_gamma   90.00
#
_symmetry.space_group_name_H-M   'P 1'
#
loop_
_entity.id
_entity.type
_entity.pdbx_description
1 polymer ?
#
loop_
_entity_poly.entity_id
_entity_poly.type
_entity_poly.pdbx_seq_one_letter_code
_entity_poly.pdbx_strand_id
1 'polypeptide(L)'
;YIANVIKCRPTGNRDPLLVEITNCRHWLDKQIELINPRMIVTLGRYSMAMFFPGTSISKIHGTFQKRDGVIYYAMYHPAAALHQQSLRQTIGTDMSKIPALLAEAVDITETEPPPGQLKMFDV
;
A
#
# COMPACT_ATOMS: atom_id res chain seq x y z
N TYR A 1 6.30 -0.43 -8.69
CA TYR A 1 6.87 0.80 -8.12
C TYR A 1 6.85 0.74 -6.60
N ILE A 2 7.96 1.10 -5.96
CA ILE A 2 8.11 1.12 -4.51
C ILE A 2 8.32 2.56 -4.07
N ALA A 3 7.54 3.01 -3.09
CA ALA A 3 7.63 4.34 -2.51
C ALA A 3 7.62 4.27 -0.98
N ASN A 4 8.15 5.30 -0.35
CA ASN A 4 8.09 5.48 1.09
C ASN A 4 7.02 6.51 1.46
N VAL A 5 6.36 6.31 2.60
CA VAL A 5 5.39 7.28 3.13
C VAL A 5 6.06 8.57 3.57
N ILE A 6 7.34 8.52 3.90
CA ILE A 6 8.18 9.66 4.25
C ILE A 6 9.26 9.81 3.20
N LYS A 7 9.51 11.04 2.75
CA LYS A 7 10.51 11.34 1.72
C LYS A 7 11.88 11.74 2.32
N CYS A 8 11.91 12.10 3.60
CA CYS A 8 13.12 12.46 4.35
C CYS A 8 13.30 11.50 5.53
N ARG A 9 14.56 11.08 5.76
CA ARG A 9 14.87 10.20 6.87
C ARG A 9 14.76 10.97 8.20
N PRO A 10 14.00 10.48 9.19
CA PRO A 10 13.96 11.09 10.51
C PRO A 10 15.35 11.06 11.20
N THR A 11 15.68 12.11 11.94
CA THR A 11 16.93 12.20 12.67
C THR A 11 17.06 11.03 13.67
N GLY A 12 18.21 10.36 13.67
CA GLY A 12 18.48 9.27 14.61
C GLY A 12 17.71 7.98 14.35
N ASN A 13 17.18 7.76 13.15
CA ASN A 13 16.36 6.58 12.79
C ASN A 13 15.14 6.37 13.69
N ARG A 14 14.65 7.42 14.33
CA ARG A 14 13.43 7.34 15.14
C ARG A 14 12.21 7.05 14.27
N ASP A 15 11.14 6.60 14.90
CA ASP A 15 9.85 6.49 14.24
C ASP A 15 9.38 7.87 13.73
N PRO A 16 8.74 7.92 12.54
CA PRO A 16 8.24 9.17 12.00
C PRO A 16 7.12 9.74 12.87
N LEU A 17 7.14 11.06 13.06
CA LEU A 17 6.05 11.77 13.68
C LEU A 17 4.86 11.90 12.73
N LEU A 18 3.66 11.98 13.27
CA LEU A 18 2.45 12.16 12.47
C LEU A 18 2.53 13.40 11.56
N VAL A 19 3.11 14.50 12.06
CA VAL A 19 3.29 15.71 11.27
C VAL A 19 4.23 15.50 10.08
N GLU A 20 5.25 14.68 10.23
CA GLU A 20 6.19 14.34 9.15
C GLU A 20 5.50 13.51 8.06
N ILE A 21 4.69 12.53 8.46
CA ILE A 21 3.89 11.72 7.54
C ILE A 21 2.90 12.62 6.80
N THR A 22 2.21 13.49 7.50
CA THR A 22 1.24 14.43 6.92
C THR A 22 1.91 15.38 5.92
N ASN A 23 3.09 15.91 6.26
CA ASN A 23 3.83 16.82 5.38
C ASN A 23 4.31 16.15 4.09
N CYS A 24 4.60 14.84 4.13
CA CYS A 24 5.02 14.08 2.96
C CYS A 24 3.85 13.49 2.17
N ARG A 25 2.64 13.53 2.68
CA ARG A 25 1.46 12.89 2.09
C ARG A 25 1.18 13.35 0.66
N HIS A 26 1.29 14.63 0.38
CA HIS A 26 1.02 15.17 -0.94
C HIS A 26 1.94 14.61 -2.03
N TRP A 27 3.19 14.29 -1.69
CA TRP A 27 4.11 13.64 -2.62
C TRP A 27 3.68 12.21 -2.97
N LEU A 28 3.27 11.46 -1.95
CA LEU A 28 2.77 10.11 -2.15
C LEU A 28 1.46 10.10 -2.96
N ASP A 29 0.54 10.98 -2.63
CA ASP A 29 -0.73 11.11 -3.36
C ASP A 29 -0.49 11.47 -4.83
N LYS A 30 0.49 12.33 -5.11
CA LYS A 30 0.87 12.67 -6.49
C LYS A 30 1.49 11.48 -7.22
N GLN A 31 2.32 10.70 -6.56
CA GLN A 31 2.90 9.48 -7.13
C GLN A 31 1.81 8.45 -7.46
N ILE A 32 0.86 8.24 -6.57
CA ILE A 32 -0.27 7.34 -6.78
C ILE A 32 -1.12 7.81 -7.96
N GLU A 33 -1.41 9.10 -8.04
CA GLU A 33 -2.15 9.70 -9.16
C GLU A 33 -1.46 9.46 -10.50
N LEU A 34 -0.14 9.72 -10.57
CA LEU A 34 0.65 9.58 -11.79
C LEU A 34 0.82 8.12 -12.23
N ILE A 35 1.00 7.20 -11.29
CA ILE A 35 1.18 5.78 -11.58
C ILE A 35 -0.16 5.12 -11.91
N ASN A 36 -1.24 5.58 -11.29
CA ASN A 36 -2.58 5.01 -11.41
C ASN A 36 -2.56 3.48 -11.20
N PRO A 37 -2.14 3.01 -10.02
CA PRO A 37 -1.95 1.58 -9.77
C PRO A 37 -3.28 0.86 -9.68
N ARG A 38 -3.29 -0.41 -10.07
CA ARG A 38 -4.42 -1.32 -9.88
C ARG A 38 -4.44 -1.90 -8.48
N MET A 39 -3.29 -1.95 -7.83
CA MET A 39 -3.11 -2.49 -6.49
C MET A 39 -2.10 -1.65 -5.71
N ILE A 40 -2.42 -1.38 -4.47
CA ILE A 40 -1.51 -0.74 -3.50
C ILE A 40 -1.27 -1.74 -2.37
N VAL A 41 -0.02 -2.13 -2.21
CA VAL A 41 0.42 -2.98 -1.11
C VAL A 41 1.08 -2.10 -0.05
N THR A 42 0.53 -2.10 1.16
CA THR A 42 1.13 -1.40 2.29
C THR A 42 2.06 -2.34 3.04
N LEU A 43 3.27 -1.90 3.32
CA LEU A 43 4.27 -2.65 4.06
C LEU A 43 4.49 -2.01 5.43
N GLY A 44 3.97 -2.65 6.47
CA GLY A 44 4.09 -2.20 7.84
C GLY A 44 2.99 -1.25 8.31
N ARG A 45 3.06 -0.90 9.59
CA ARG A 45 1.99 -0.19 10.30
C ARG A 45 1.77 1.26 9.81
N TYR A 46 2.81 1.96 9.41
CA TYR A 46 2.70 3.37 9.01
C TYR A 46 2.00 3.54 7.68
N SER A 47 2.41 2.79 6.68
CA SER A 47 1.74 2.80 5.37
C SER A 47 0.32 2.25 5.47
N MET A 48 0.13 1.20 6.27
CA MET A 48 -1.19 0.63 6.53
C MET A 48 -2.15 1.66 7.10
N ALA A 49 -1.72 2.42 8.12
CA ALA A 49 -2.58 3.40 8.79
C ALA A 49 -3.09 4.50 7.85
N MET A 50 -2.41 4.77 6.76
CA MET A 50 -2.85 5.74 5.75
C MET A 50 -4.06 5.26 4.95
N PHE A 51 -4.19 3.96 4.74
CA PHE A 51 -5.22 3.35 3.89
C PHE A 51 -6.22 2.51 4.67
N PHE A 52 -5.85 2.06 5.86
CA PHE A 52 -6.68 1.25 6.77
C PHE A 52 -6.70 1.87 8.18
N PRO A 53 -7.31 3.05 8.34
CA PRO A 53 -7.32 3.73 9.64
C PRO A 53 -8.07 2.93 10.71
N GLY A 54 -7.62 3.00 11.96
CA GLY A 54 -8.31 2.40 13.09
C GLY A 54 -8.10 0.90 13.28
N THR A 55 -7.17 0.28 12.54
CA THR A 55 -6.87 -1.15 12.65
C THR A 55 -5.40 -1.40 12.99
N SER A 56 -5.07 -2.63 13.36
CA SER A 56 -3.69 -3.06 13.61
C SER A 56 -3.23 -4.06 12.56
N ILE A 57 -1.92 -4.04 12.28
CA ILE A 57 -1.33 -4.93 11.27
C ILE A 57 -1.53 -6.41 11.60
N SER A 58 -1.49 -6.78 12.87
CA SER A 58 -1.71 -8.15 13.32
C SER A 58 -3.10 -8.68 12.99
N LYS A 59 -4.09 -7.79 12.87
CA LYS A 59 -5.47 -8.15 12.57
C LYS A 59 -5.76 -8.19 11.06
N ILE A 60 -5.14 -7.33 10.28
CA ILE A 60 -5.52 -7.15 8.87
C ILE A 60 -4.46 -7.58 7.86
N HIS A 61 -3.26 -7.99 8.29
CA HIS A 61 -2.27 -8.49 7.34
C HIS A 61 -2.85 -9.64 6.49
N GLY A 62 -2.50 -9.70 5.22
CA GLY A 62 -3.02 -10.71 4.31
C GLY A 62 -4.48 -10.51 3.89
N THR A 63 -5.09 -9.39 4.25
CA THR A 63 -6.44 -9.01 3.82
C THR A 63 -6.41 -7.85 2.85
N PHE A 64 -7.47 -7.73 2.04
CA PHE A 64 -7.57 -6.68 1.04
C PHE A 64 -8.92 -5.97 1.12
N GLN A 65 -8.96 -4.75 0.60
CA GLN A 65 -10.16 -3.97 0.36
C GLN A 65 -10.14 -3.43 -1.06
N LYS A 66 -11.30 -3.40 -1.71
CA LYS A 66 -11.48 -2.76 -3.01
C LYS A 66 -12.12 -1.40 -2.81
N ARG A 67 -11.50 -0.35 -3.33
CA ARG A 67 -12.04 1.02 -3.32
C ARG A 67 -11.75 1.67 -4.67
N ASP A 68 -12.78 2.18 -5.33
CA ASP A 68 -12.65 2.92 -6.60
C ASP A 68 -11.84 2.17 -7.68
N GLY A 69 -12.02 0.84 -7.76
CA GLY A 69 -11.30 0.00 -8.72
C GLY A 69 -9.86 -0.34 -8.35
N VAL A 70 -9.40 0.07 -7.17
CA VAL A 70 -8.06 -0.23 -6.67
C VAL A 70 -8.14 -1.23 -5.53
N ILE A 71 -7.28 -2.24 -5.56
CA ILE A 71 -7.12 -3.19 -4.46
C ILE A 71 -6.08 -2.66 -3.50
N TYR A 72 -6.46 -2.52 -2.22
CA TYR A 72 -5.56 -2.18 -1.12
C TYR A 72 -5.28 -3.44 -0.31
N TYR A 73 -4.01 -3.81 -0.19
CA TYR A 73 -3.57 -5.03 0.46
C TYR A 73 -2.59 -4.72 1.58
N ALA A 74 -2.87 -5.20 2.80
CA ALA A 74 -2.04 -4.93 3.96
C ALA A 74 -1.09 -6.09 4.25
N MET A 75 0.18 -5.78 4.47
CA MET A 75 1.23 -6.73 4.82
C MET A 75 2.11 -6.22 5.95
N TYR A 76 2.74 -7.14 6.68
CA TYR A 76 3.86 -6.80 7.54
C TYR A 76 5.02 -6.25 6.71
N HIS A 77 5.78 -5.32 7.30
CA HIS A 77 7.05 -4.92 6.69
C HIS A 77 8.01 -6.12 6.71
N PRO A 78 8.74 -6.42 5.62
CA PRO A 78 9.66 -7.55 5.60
C PRO A 78 10.72 -7.51 6.71
N ALA A 79 11.16 -6.33 7.13
CA ALA A 79 12.09 -6.15 8.24
C ALA A 79 11.56 -6.68 9.59
N ALA A 80 10.25 -6.82 9.76
CA ALA A 80 9.67 -7.39 10.98
C ALA A 80 10.12 -8.84 11.21
N ALA A 81 10.44 -9.58 10.15
CA ALA A 81 10.96 -10.94 10.25
C ALA A 81 12.37 -11.00 10.83
N LEU A 82 13.12 -9.88 10.83
CA LEU A 82 14.44 -9.80 11.46
C LEU A 82 14.35 -9.81 12.99
N HIS A 83 13.26 -9.29 13.55
CA HIS A 83 13.01 -9.26 15.00
C HIS A 83 12.17 -10.44 15.47
N GLN A 84 11.30 -10.95 14.63
CA GLN A 84 10.41 -12.07 14.95
C GLN A 84 10.39 -13.05 13.77
N GLN A 85 11.18 -14.10 13.86
CA GLN A 85 11.38 -15.06 12.76
C GLN A 85 10.09 -15.79 12.35
N SER A 86 9.14 -15.98 13.28
CA SER A 86 7.84 -16.59 12.97
C SER A 86 7.04 -15.80 11.90
N LEU A 87 7.29 -14.49 11.77
CA LEU A 87 6.66 -13.67 10.75
C LEU A 87 7.18 -13.93 9.35
N ARG A 88 8.33 -14.56 9.20
CA ARG A 88 8.90 -14.87 7.89
C ARG A 88 7.97 -15.73 7.04
N GLN A 89 7.41 -16.76 7.64
CA GLN A 89 6.45 -17.63 6.96
C GLN A 89 5.13 -16.89 6.67
N THR A 90 4.65 -16.12 7.63
CA THR A 90 3.44 -15.30 7.47
C THR A 90 3.59 -14.31 6.32
N ILE A 91 4.70 -13.59 6.25
CA ILE A 91 5.00 -12.64 5.18
C ILE A 91 5.08 -13.35 3.83
N GLY A 92 5.74 -14.51 3.76
CA GLY A 92 5.82 -15.32 2.55
C GLY A 92 4.44 -15.77 2.06
N THR A 93 3.59 -16.23 2.97
CA THR A 93 2.21 -16.62 2.66
C THR A 93 1.40 -15.43 2.14
N ASP A 94 1.49 -14.29 2.80
CA ASP A 94 0.77 -13.08 2.39
C ASP A 94 1.26 -12.58 1.02
N MET A 95 2.57 -12.63 0.78
CA MET A 95 3.15 -12.26 -0.51
C MET A 95 2.68 -13.17 -1.64
N SER A 96 2.50 -14.46 -1.37
CA SER A 96 2.06 -15.45 -2.37
C SER A 96 0.63 -15.22 -2.88
N LYS A 97 -0.19 -14.47 -2.13
CA LYS A 97 -1.56 -14.13 -2.53
C LYS A 97 -1.63 -12.99 -3.56
N ILE A 98 -0.60 -12.19 -3.68
CA ILE A 98 -0.59 -10.99 -4.53
C ILE A 98 -0.86 -11.31 -6.01
N PRO A 99 -0.25 -12.32 -6.64
CA PRO A 99 -0.52 -12.61 -8.05
C PRO A 99 -1.99 -12.86 -8.37
N ALA A 100 -2.69 -13.63 -7.53
CA ALA A 100 -4.11 -13.91 -7.72
C ALA A 100 -4.97 -12.66 -7.55
N LEU A 101 -4.69 -11.81 -6.55
CA LEU A 101 -5.38 -10.55 -6.33
C LEU A 101 -5.13 -9.56 -7.48
N LEU A 102 -3.91 -9.51 -8.00
CA LEU A 102 -3.57 -8.66 -9.12
C LEU A 102 -4.27 -9.10 -10.41
N ALA A 103 -4.44 -10.39 -10.64
CA ALA A 103 -5.21 -10.93 -11.75
C ALA A 103 -6.69 -10.49 -11.68
N GLU A 104 -7.31 -10.54 -10.50
CA GLU A 104 -8.66 -10.01 -10.29
C GLU A 104 -8.74 -8.50 -10.61
N ALA A 105 -7.72 -7.73 -10.24
CA ALA A 105 -7.68 -6.29 -10.53
C ALA A 105 -7.61 -6.00 -12.04
N VAL A 106 -6.98 -6.87 -12.82
CA VAL A 106 -6.95 -6.75 -14.29
C VAL A 106 -8.34 -6.98 -14.88
N ASP A 107 -9.06 -8.00 -14.44
CA ASP A 107 -10.39 -8.32 -14.93
C ASP A 107 -11.40 -7.18 -14.67
N ILE A 108 -11.25 -6.47 -13.56
CA ILE A 108 -12.11 -5.32 -13.21
C ILE A 108 -11.86 -4.12 -14.13
N THR A 109 -10.65 -3.93 -14.64
CA THR A 109 -10.30 -2.78 -15.48
C THR A 109 -10.72 -2.91 -16.93
N GLU A 110 -11.08 -4.09 -17.38
CA GLU A 110 -11.65 -4.29 -18.72
C GLU A 110 -13.12 -3.88 -18.82
N THR A 111 -13.79 -3.69 -17.69
CA THR A 111 -15.19 -3.27 -17.61
C THR A 111 -15.32 -1.82 -17.11
N GLU A 112 -15.09 -0.85 -17.98
CA GLU A 112 -15.27 0.61 -17.85
C GLU A 112 -14.37 1.33 -16.81
N PRO A 113 -13.71 2.41 -17.23
CA PRO A 113 -13.04 3.32 -16.29
C PRO A 113 -14.09 4.02 -15.41
N PRO A 114 -13.83 4.20 -14.11
CA PRO A 114 -14.74 4.93 -13.25
C PRO A 114 -14.96 6.37 -13.78
N PRO A 115 -16.19 6.88 -13.71
CA PRO A 115 -16.49 8.23 -14.17
C PRO A 115 -15.66 9.24 -13.37
N GLY A 116 -14.84 10.03 -14.06
CA GLY A 116 -13.98 11.06 -13.47
C GLY A 116 -12.47 10.77 -13.49
N GLN A 117 -12.06 9.62 -13.94
CA GLN A 117 -10.65 9.36 -14.17
C GLN A 117 -10.23 9.95 -15.53
N LEU A 118 -9.57 11.10 -15.46
CA LEU A 118 -8.93 11.67 -16.65
C LEU A 118 -7.88 10.66 -17.15
N LYS A 119 -8.11 10.11 -18.33
CA LYS A 119 -7.08 9.33 -19.02
C LYS A 119 -5.93 10.28 -19.33
N MET A 120 -4.80 10.08 -18.65
CA MET A 120 -3.63 10.95 -18.77
C MET A 120 -2.95 10.84 -20.15
N PHE A 121 -3.44 9.98 -21.04
CA PHE A 121 -2.87 9.71 -22.37
C PHE A 121 -3.91 9.58 -23.49
N ASP A 122 -5.07 10.18 -23.37
CA ASP A 122 -5.93 10.41 -24.54
C ASP A 122 -5.43 11.70 -25.24
N VAL A 123 -4.49 11.51 -26.11
CA VAL A 123 -4.16 12.51 -27.12
C VAL A 123 -4.95 12.20 -28.37
#